data_22085178fa4f310d235e1fbcef62eb43
#
_entry.id   22085178fa4f310d235e1fbcef62eb43
#
_cell.length_a   1.000
_cell.length_b   1.000
_cell.length_c   1.000
_cell.angle_alpha   90.00
_cell.angle_beta   90.00
_cell.angle_gamma   90.00
#
_symmetry.space_group_name_H-M   'P 1'
#
loop_
_entity.id
_entity.type
_entity.pdbx_description
1 polymer ?
#
loop_
_entity_poly.entity_id
_entity_poly.type
_entity_poly.pdbx_seq_one_letter_code
_entity_poly.pdbx_strand_id
1 'polypeptide(L)'
;MSLKKFNLLLLLTAFLTPAYSESLSPLKNDHVYSVYSGTFDTIDKENDAKTSFYGIQHSNTNLFKETILGKFSPVTGGFLSGKNGIYLYTGVQAEYDLGPLSIVPSFTPGYYERGEGKELGSPLEFKSEIKIDLDILKNSKIGFSYSHISNNDWGNINPGINNK
;
A
#
# COMPACT_ATOMS: atom_id res chain seq x y z
N MET A 1 -15.94 16.69 -16.07
CA MET A 1 -15.37 15.84 -14.99
C MET A 1 -16.48 14.98 -14.44
N SER A 2 -16.35 13.65 -14.52
CA SER A 2 -17.43 12.71 -14.11
C SER A 2 -17.69 12.81 -12.61
N LEU A 3 -18.96 12.70 -12.19
CA LEU A 3 -19.40 12.72 -10.77
C LEU A 3 -18.67 11.65 -9.92
N LYS A 4 -18.28 10.52 -10.54
CA LYS A 4 -17.50 9.45 -9.92
C LYS A 4 -16.09 9.90 -9.51
N LYS A 5 -15.46 10.78 -10.30
CA LYS A 5 -14.11 11.33 -9.98
C LYS A 5 -14.15 12.31 -8.82
N PHE A 6 -15.25 13.06 -8.69
CA PHE A 6 -15.43 14.03 -7.61
C PHE A 6 -15.59 13.33 -6.23
N ASN A 7 -16.36 12.24 -6.18
CA ASN A 7 -16.59 11.49 -4.93
C ASN A 7 -15.32 10.83 -4.40
N LEU A 8 -14.42 10.35 -5.29
CA LEU A 8 -13.17 9.73 -4.84
C LEU A 8 -12.17 10.79 -4.32
N LEU A 9 -12.13 11.97 -4.94
CA LEU A 9 -11.29 13.08 -4.47
C LEU A 9 -11.76 13.56 -3.08
N LEU A 10 -13.07 13.60 -2.84
CA LEU A 10 -13.66 13.98 -1.55
C LEU A 10 -13.33 12.92 -0.48
N LEU A 11 -13.34 11.64 -0.83
CA LEU A 11 -12.95 10.55 0.08
C LEU A 11 -11.47 10.66 0.45
N LEU A 12 -10.61 10.95 -0.51
CA LEU A 12 -9.17 11.10 -0.28
C LEU A 12 -8.86 12.30 0.63
N THR A 13 -9.55 13.43 0.46
CA THR A 13 -9.35 14.61 1.29
C THR A 13 -9.87 14.42 2.71
N ALA A 14 -10.93 13.62 2.92
CA ALA A 14 -11.46 13.32 4.26
C ALA A 14 -10.46 12.49 5.11
N PHE A 15 -9.58 11.70 4.48
CA PHE A 15 -8.54 10.94 5.16
C PHE A 15 -7.24 11.74 5.39
N LEU A 16 -7.05 12.86 4.69
CA LEU A 16 -5.85 13.70 4.80
C LEU A 16 -5.96 14.80 5.87
N THR A 17 -7.15 15.01 6.47
CA THR A 17 -7.28 15.93 7.60
C THR A 17 -6.73 15.26 8.85
N PRO A 18 -5.64 15.77 9.47
CA PRO A 18 -5.18 15.25 10.75
C PRO A 18 -6.30 15.45 11.78
N ALA A 19 -6.81 14.37 12.33
CA ALA A 19 -7.62 14.45 13.53
C ALA A 19 -6.69 14.89 14.66
N TYR A 20 -6.66 16.17 14.96
CA TYR A 20 -6.03 16.69 16.17
C TYR A 20 -6.79 16.14 17.37
N SER A 21 -6.25 15.11 17.99
CA SER A 21 -6.61 14.67 19.32
C SER A 21 -5.50 15.12 20.26
N GLU A 22 -5.78 16.14 21.06
CA GLU A 22 -4.95 16.47 22.19
C GLU A 22 -5.04 15.36 23.25
N SER A 23 -4.05 14.48 23.27
CA SER A 23 -3.61 13.84 24.49
C SER A 23 -2.12 13.56 24.36
N LEU A 24 -1.35 14.37 25.07
CA LEU A 24 0.09 14.16 25.29
C LEU A 24 0.29 12.97 26.24
N SER A 25 0.04 11.77 25.74
CA SER A 25 0.57 10.55 26.33
C SER A 25 2.02 10.37 25.89
N PRO A 26 2.91 9.84 26.74
CA PRO A 26 4.32 9.65 26.36
C PRO A 26 4.36 8.80 25.11
N LEU A 27 5.11 9.30 24.11
CA LEU A 27 5.30 8.70 22.79
C LEU A 27 5.71 7.22 22.92
N LYS A 28 4.73 6.35 22.84
CA LYS A 28 4.97 4.94 22.56
C LYS A 28 5.51 4.88 21.13
N ASN A 29 6.60 4.18 20.92
CA ASN A 29 7.27 4.14 19.63
C ASN A 29 6.45 3.24 18.69
N ASP A 30 5.42 3.81 18.06
CA ASP A 30 4.46 3.09 17.21
C ASP A 30 4.78 3.26 15.71
N HIS A 31 6.04 3.55 15.40
CA HIS A 31 6.56 3.54 14.04
C HIS A 31 6.96 2.12 13.64
N VAL A 32 6.34 1.62 12.60
CA VAL A 32 6.67 0.31 12.01
C VAL A 32 7.37 0.53 10.68
N TYR A 33 8.56 -0.04 10.54
CA TYR A 33 9.33 -0.05 9.30
C TYR A 33 9.35 -1.46 8.73
N SER A 34 9.03 -1.58 7.46
CA SER A 34 9.06 -2.86 6.74
C SER A 34 10.01 -2.78 5.56
N VAL A 35 10.80 -3.83 5.37
CA VAL A 35 11.56 -4.09 4.15
C VAL A 35 10.94 -5.29 3.48
N TYR A 36 10.68 -5.23 2.20
CA TYR A 36 10.01 -6.29 1.47
C TYR A 36 10.60 -6.51 0.08
N SER A 37 10.43 -7.72 -0.42
CA SER A 37 10.82 -8.08 -1.78
C SER A 37 9.83 -9.11 -2.33
N GLY A 38 9.79 -9.23 -3.64
CA GLY A 38 8.88 -10.18 -4.25
C GLY A 38 9.00 -10.26 -5.76
N THR A 39 7.98 -10.82 -6.38
CA THR A 39 7.84 -10.90 -7.82
C THR A 39 6.84 -9.87 -8.31
N PHE A 40 7.29 -9.01 -9.19
CA PHE A 40 6.50 -8.01 -9.89
C PHE A 40 5.80 -8.66 -11.08
N ASP A 41 4.51 -8.37 -11.24
CA ASP A 41 3.63 -8.88 -12.30
C ASP A 41 3.61 -10.40 -12.46
N THR A 42 3.15 -11.08 -11.42
CA THR A 42 3.16 -12.55 -11.34
C THR A 42 2.21 -13.25 -12.32
N ILE A 43 1.20 -12.53 -12.87
CA ILE A 43 0.12 -13.08 -13.71
C ILE A 43 0.34 -12.74 -15.19
N ASP A 44 1.36 -11.96 -15.51
CA ASP A 44 1.66 -11.63 -16.92
C ASP A 44 1.96 -12.90 -17.71
N LYS A 45 1.13 -13.13 -18.75
CA LYS A 45 1.22 -14.34 -19.60
C LYS A 45 2.40 -14.27 -20.57
N GLU A 46 2.84 -13.06 -20.92
CA GLU A 46 3.93 -12.84 -21.87
C GLU A 46 5.29 -12.84 -21.17
N ASN A 47 5.34 -12.86 -19.85
CA ASN A 47 6.55 -12.79 -19.01
C ASN A 47 7.44 -11.56 -19.22
N ASP A 48 7.06 -10.64 -20.10
CA ASP A 48 7.90 -9.50 -20.44
C ASP A 48 8.03 -8.47 -19.33
N ALA A 49 7.02 -8.35 -18.45
CA ALA A 49 7.04 -7.43 -17.32
C ALA A 49 7.48 -8.10 -16.01
N LYS A 50 7.51 -9.44 -15.97
CA LYS A 50 7.85 -10.18 -14.75
C LYS A 50 9.29 -9.95 -14.32
N THR A 51 9.48 -9.51 -13.09
CA THR A 51 10.80 -9.25 -12.51
C THR A 51 10.72 -9.29 -10.98
N SER A 52 11.87 -9.20 -10.31
CA SER A 52 11.90 -8.98 -8.86
C SER A 52 11.62 -7.52 -8.52
N PHE A 53 11.17 -7.25 -7.31
CA PHE A 53 11.11 -5.90 -6.77
C PHE A 53 11.58 -5.88 -5.31
N TYR A 54 12.03 -4.71 -4.85
CA TYR A 54 12.49 -4.45 -3.49
C TYR A 54 11.90 -3.13 -3.01
N GLY A 55 11.37 -3.11 -1.81
CA GLY A 55 10.72 -1.92 -1.29
C GLY A 55 10.89 -1.74 0.20
N ILE A 56 10.53 -0.53 0.62
CA ILE A 56 10.44 -0.12 2.00
C ILE A 56 9.09 0.52 2.28
N GLN A 57 8.60 0.35 3.49
CA GLN A 57 7.34 0.92 3.93
C GLN A 57 7.46 1.40 5.36
N HIS A 58 6.80 2.48 5.67
CA HIS A 58 6.63 3.00 7.01
C HIS A 58 5.14 3.14 7.31
N SER A 59 4.72 2.71 8.49
CA SER A 59 3.40 2.99 9.03
C SER A 59 3.51 3.56 10.44
N ASN A 60 2.52 4.37 10.83
CA ASN A 60 2.48 4.97 12.14
C ASN A 60 1.16 4.60 12.84
N THR A 61 1.25 3.71 13.83
CA THR A 61 0.09 3.18 14.54
C THR A 61 -0.50 4.14 15.58
N ASN A 62 0.17 5.26 15.90
CA ASN A 62 -0.34 6.31 16.80
C ASN A 62 -1.30 7.29 16.13
N LEU A 63 -1.26 7.40 14.79
CA LEU A 63 -2.12 8.32 14.07
C LEU A 63 -3.47 7.68 13.73
N PHE A 64 -4.04 6.92 14.71
CA PHE A 64 -5.20 6.11 14.48
C PHE A 64 -6.44 6.50 15.15
N LYS A 65 -7.47 6.09 14.42
CA LYS A 65 -8.79 5.91 14.99
C LYS A 65 -9.09 4.41 15.07
N GLU A 66 -9.25 3.89 16.25
CA GLU A 66 -9.90 2.61 16.47
C GLU A 66 -11.35 2.76 16.03
N THR A 67 -11.78 1.95 15.07
CA THR A 67 -13.12 1.94 14.53
C THR A 67 -13.72 0.55 14.68
N ILE A 68 -15.03 0.43 14.49
CA ILE A 68 -15.70 -0.88 14.41
C ILE A 68 -15.14 -1.76 13.26
N LEU A 69 -14.45 -1.16 12.29
CA LEU A 69 -13.80 -1.81 11.16
C LEU A 69 -12.30 -2.06 11.36
N GLY A 70 -11.79 -1.96 12.60
CA GLY A 70 -10.37 -2.20 12.94
C GLY A 70 -9.57 -0.94 13.24
N LYS A 71 -8.28 -1.13 13.46
CA LYS A 71 -7.30 -0.05 13.66
C LYS A 71 -6.79 0.42 12.31
N PHE A 72 -7.07 1.66 11.95
CA PHE A 72 -6.57 2.23 10.71
C PHE A 72 -5.26 2.98 10.92
N SER A 73 -4.25 2.84 10.02
CA SER A 73 -2.96 3.51 10.00
C SER A 73 -2.60 4.14 8.68
N PRO A 74 -2.00 5.36 8.74
CA PRO A 74 -1.32 5.86 7.57
C PRO A 74 -0.15 4.96 7.24
N VAL A 75 0.04 4.75 5.96
CA VAL A 75 1.14 3.98 5.40
C VAL A 75 1.75 4.75 4.24
N THR A 76 3.09 4.78 4.19
CA THR A 76 3.84 5.42 3.11
C THR A 76 5.00 4.51 2.75
N GLY A 77 5.29 4.39 1.48
CA GLY A 77 6.39 3.52 1.03
C GLY A 77 6.69 3.65 -0.44
N GLY A 78 7.53 2.75 -0.91
CA GLY A 78 7.85 2.63 -2.31
C GLY A 78 8.65 1.38 -2.61
N PHE A 79 8.70 1.03 -3.88
CA PHE A 79 9.54 -0.05 -4.36
C PHE A 79 10.19 0.28 -5.70
N LEU A 80 11.27 -0.45 -5.96
CA LEU A 80 12.00 -0.47 -7.24
C LEU A 80 11.86 -1.87 -7.83
N SER A 81 11.49 -1.96 -9.11
CA SER A 81 11.50 -3.21 -9.85
C SER A 81 12.83 -3.45 -10.53
N GLY A 82 13.17 -4.71 -10.82
CA GLY A 82 14.38 -5.08 -11.56
C GLY A 82 14.41 -4.58 -13.01
N LYS A 83 13.32 -3.98 -13.51
CA LYS A 83 13.21 -3.28 -14.79
C LYS A 83 13.19 -1.75 -14.63
N ASN A 84 13.82 -1.23 -13.59
CA ASN A 84 13.93 0.20 -13.28
C ASN A 84 12.58 0.91 -13.09
N GLY A 85 11.50 0.17 -12.87
CA GLY A 85 10.21 0.75 -12.51
C GLY A 85 10.19 1.19 -11.06
N ILE A 86 9.53 2.31 -10.78
CA ILE A 86 9.39 2.91 -9.46
C ILE A 86 7.92 3.04 -9.12
N TYR A 87 7.54 2.70 -7.89
CA TYR A 87 6.24 3.03 -7.33
C TYR A 87 6.39 3.68 -5.96
N LEU A 88 5.92 4.90 -5.82
CA LEU A 88 5.91 5.66 -4.57
C LEU A 88 4.46 5.87 -4.15
N TYR A 89 4.13 5.54 -2.91
CA TYR A 89 2.75 5.52 -2.46
C TYR A 89 2.55 6.02 -1.03
N THR A 90 1.36 6.51 -0.78
CA THR A 90 0.86 6.79 0.56
C THR A 90 -0.62 6.41 0.63
N GLY A 91 -1.12 6.08 1.80
CA GLY A 91 -2.52 5.69 1.96
C GLY A 91 -2.82 5.19 3.35
N VAL A 92 -3.70 4.20 3.43
CA VAL A 92 -4.18 3.65 4.70
C VAL A 92 -4.09 2.13 4.70
N GLN A 93 -3.86 1.58 5.89
CA GLN A 93 -4.00 0.15 6.16
C GLN A 93 -4.89 -0.05 7.38
N ALA A 94 -5.55 -1.20 7.47
CA ALA A 94 -6.19 -1.68 8.68
C ALA A 94 -5.45 -2.91 9.19
N GLU A 95 -5.41 -3.13 10.50
CA GLU A 95 -4.79 -4.31 11.09
C GLU A 95 -5.82 -5.08 11.91
N TYR A 96 -5.91 -6.38 11.66
CA TYR A 96 -6.79 -7.32 12.35
C TYR A 96 -5.93 -8.40 13.00
N ASP A 97 -5.83 -8.35 14.34
CA ASP A 97 -5.03 -9.29 15.12
C ASP A 97 -5.80 -10.58 15.40
N LEU A 98 -5.18 -11.70 15.07
CA LEU A 98 -5.69 -13.06 15.30
C LEU A 98 -4.66 -13.89 16.12
N GLY A 99 -4.34 -13.40 17.31
CA GLY A 99 -3.28 -13.95 18.15
C GLY A 99 -1.89 -13.65 17.57
N PRO A 100 -1.06 -14.64 17.23
CA PRO A 100 0.25 -14.39 16.64
C PRO A 100 0.21 -13.99 15.16
N LEU A 101 -0.96 -14.09 14.53
CA LEU A 101 -1.19 -13.69 13.14
C LEU A 101 -1.92 -12.36 13.08
N SER A 102 -1.58 -11.54 12.08
CA SER A 102 -2.36 -10.35 11.72
C SER A 102 -2.70 -10.37 10.23
N ILE A 103 -3.89 -9.90 9.90
CA ILE A 103 -4.32 -9.64 8.50
C ILE A 103 -4.34 -8.14 8.31
N VAL A 104 -3.62 -7.65 7.30
CA VAL A 104 -3.42 -6.22 7.06
C VAL A 104 -3.80 -5.84 5.63
N PRO A 105 -5.09 -5.57 5.36
CA PRO A 105 -5.49 -4.95 4.10
C PRO A 105 -5.00 -3.50 4.04
N SER A 106 -4.61 -3.05 2.86
CA SER A 106 -4.23 -1.66 2.60
C SER A 106 -4.72 -1.17 1.25
N PHE A 107 -4.91 0.15 1.17
CA PHE A 107 -5.20 0.86 -0.06
C PHE A 107 -4.30 2.10 -0.16
N THR A 108 -3.46 2.12 -1.18
CA THR A 108 -2.40 3.12 -1.32
C THR A 108 -2.33 3.66 -2.75
N PRO A 109 -2.94 4.84 -3.01
CA PRO A 109 -2.66 5.58 -4.23
C PRO A 109 -1.17 5.96 -4.29
N GLY A 110 -0.64 6.02 -5.52
CA GLY A 110 0.77 6.31 -5.69
C GLY A 110 1.14 6.75 -7.10
N TYR A 111 2.38 7.19 -7.22
CA TYR A 111 3.01 7.54 -8.49
C TYR A 111 3.78 6.32 -9.01
N TYR A 112 3.49 5.94 -10.24
CA TYR A 112 4.15 4.86 -10.94
C TYR A 112 4.94 5.38 -12.13
N GLU A 113 6.21 4.99 -12.21
CA GLU A 113 7.09 5.16 -13.38
C GLU A 113 7.54 3.77 -13.82
N ARG A 114 7.24 3.41 -15.07
CA ARG A 114 7.42 2.03 -15.54
C ARG A 114 8.88 1.61 -15.73
N GLY A 115 9.80 2.56 -16.01
CA GLY A 115 11.13 2.21 -16.52
C GLY A 115 11.04 1.37 -17.79
N GLU A 116 11.63 0.18 -17.76
CA GLU A 116 11.55 -0.84 -18.82
C GLU A 116 10.46 -1.89 -18.55
N GLY A 117 9.61 -1.63 -17.56
CA GLY A 117 8.52 -2.51 -17.16
C GLY A 117 7.21 -2.20 -17.90
N LYS A 118 6.10 -2.65 -17.30
CA LYS A 118 4.76 -2.61 -17.89
C LYS A 118 4.20 -1.19 -17.91
N GLU A 119 3.66 -0.79 -19.07
CA GLU A 119 2.88 0.44 -19.20
C GLU A 119 1.49 0.25 -18.57
N LEU A 120 1.09 1.15 -17.67
CA LEU A 120 -0.22 1.12 -17.01
C LEU A 120 -1.19 2.19 -17.52
N GLY A 121 -0.71 3.12 -18.35
CA GLY A 121 -1.53 4.13 -18.99
C GLY A 121 -1.78 5.39 -18.16
N SER A 122 -1.31 5.43 -16.92
CA SER A 122 -1.36 6.60 -16.04
C SER A 122 -0.19 6.59 -15.05
N PRO A 123 0.39 7.72 -14.72
CA PRO A 123 1.34 7.81 -13.61
C PRO A 123 0.68 7.71 -12.24
N LEU A 124 -0.63 7.98 -12.13
CA LEU A 124 -1.40 7.78 -10.90
C LEU A 124 -2.02 6.39 -10.91
N GLU A 125 -1.57 5.57 -10.00
CA GLU A 125 -2.03 4.19 -9.83
C GLU A 125 -2.51 3.94 -8.40
N PHE A 126 -3.35 2.94 -8.21
CA PHE A 126 -3.91 2.54 -6.93
C PHE A 126 -3.48 1.12 -6.61
N LYS A 127 -2.76 0.94 -5.49
CA LYS A 127 -2.40 -0.39 -4.99
C LYS A 127 -3.40 -0.82 -3.91
N SER A 128 -4.04 -1.95 -4.13
CA SER A 128 -4.76 -2.71 -3.11
C SER A 128 -3.92 -3.90 -2.70
N GLU A 129 -3.70 -4.10 -1.40
CA GLU A 129 -2.84 -5.16 -0.87
C GLU A 129 -3.52 -5.86 0.30
N ILE A 130 -3.31 -7.16 0.39
CA ILE A 130 -3.56 -7.95 1.60
C ILE A 130 -2.23 -8.55 2.03
N LYS A 131 -1.85 -8.28 3.28
CA LYS A 131 -0.66 -8.84 3.92
C LYS A 131 -1.10 -9.72 5.10
N ILE A 132 -0.42 -10.83 5.29
CA ILE A 132 -0.55 -11.73 6.44
C ILE A 132 0.79 -11.72 7.16
N ASP A 133 0.80 -11.24 8.39
CA ASP A 133 1.98 -11.14 9.23
C ASP A 133 1.93 -12.16 10.38
N LEU A 134 3.08 -12.71 10.72
CA LEU A 134 3.30 -13.60 11.87
C LEU A 134 4.28 -12.94 12.83
N ASP A 135 3.92 -12.84 14.10
CA ASP A 135 4.80 -12.38 15.17
C ASP A 135 5.90 -13.43 15.42
N ILE A 136 7.14 -13.05 15.17
CA ILE A 136 8.31 -13.93 15.40
C ILE A 136 9.10 -13.54 16.65
N LEU A 137 9.10 -12.25 16.98
CA LEU A 137 9.71 -11.67 18.18
C LEU A 137 8.82 -10.57 18.72
N LYS A 138 9.08 -10.10 19.95
CA LYS A 138 8.29 -9.05 20.62
C LYS A 138 8.01 -7.81 19.76
N ASN A 139 8.94 -7.44 18.87
CA ASN A 139 8.84 -6.23 18.04
C ASN A 139 9.15 -6.52 16.56
N SER A 140 8.96 -7.76 16.11
CA SER A 140 9.28 -8.16 14.72
C SER A 140 8.27 -9.14 14.19
N LYS A 141 7.81 -8.86 12.98
CA LYS A 141 6.89 -9.71 12.22
C LYS A 141 7.57 -10.16 10.93
N ILE A 142 7.21 -11.33 10.44
CA ILE A 142 7.47 -11.77 9.07
C ILE A 142 6.13 -11.95 8.36
N GLY A 143 6.04 -11.55 7.11
CA GLY A 143 4.76 -11.62 6.41
C GLY A 143 4.89 -11.97 4.96
N PHE A 144 3.73 -12.30 4.40
CA PHE A 144 3.52 -12.50 2.98
C PHE A 144 2.40 -11.58 2.51
N SER A 145 2.57 -10.96 1.33
CA SER A 145 1.54 -10.10 0.76
C SER A 145 1.22 -10.45 -0.69
N TYR A 146 0.01 -10.10 -1.07
CA TYR A 146 -0.45 -10.06 -2.45
C TYR A 146 -1.04 -8.68 -2.73
N SER A 147 -0.60 -8.05 -3.82
CA SER A 147 -1.10 -6.73 -4.20
C SER A 147 -1.48 -6.66 -5.67
N HIS A 148 -2.46 -5.82 -5.94
CA HIS A 148 -2.90 -5.41 -7.26
C HIS A 148 -2.74 -3.90 -7.43
N ILE A 149 -2.13 -3.48 -8.54
CA ILE A 149 -1.94 -2.07 -8.92
C ILE A 149 -2.70 -1.82 -10.22
N SER A 150 -3.52 -0.78 -10.25
CA SER A 150 -4.29 -0.37 -11.43
C SER A 150 -4.71 1.09 -11.35
N ASN A 151 -5.04 1.72 -12.48
CA ASN A 151 -5.49 3.11 -12.53
C ASN A 151 -7.02 3.28 -12.50
N ASN A 152 -7.78 2.20 -12.27
CA ASN A 152 -9.25 2.23 -12.24
C ASN A 152 -9.87 2.81 -13.52
N ASP A 153 -9.29 2.52 -14.68
CA ASP A 153 -9.71 3.04 -16.00
C ASP A 153 -9.65 4.58 -16.13
N TRP A 154 -8.80 5.23 -15.33
CA TRP A 154 -8.55 6.67 -15.45
C TRP A 154 -7.45 6.99 -16.47
N GLY A 155 -6.64 6.01 -16.85
CA GLY A 155 -5.64 6.10 -17.90
C GLY A 155 -6.19 5.70 -19.27
N ASN A 156 -5.32 5.72 -20.27
CA ASN A 156 -5.65 5.30 -21.63
C ASN A 156 -5.78 3.78 -21.77
N ILE A 157 -5.10 3.05 -20.90
CA ILE A 157 -5.15 1.59 -20.76
C ILE A 157 -5.12 1.26 -19.26
N ASN A 158 -5.58 0.05 -18.89
CA ASN A 158 -5.55 -0.43 -17.52
C ASN A 158 -5.26 -1.94 -17.45
N PRO A 159 -4.06 -2.38 -17.83
CA PRO A 159 -3.73 -3.81 -17.81
C PRO A 159 -3.52 -4.35 -16.39
N GLY A 160 -3.24 -3.48 -15.42
CA GLY A 160 -2.94 -3.83 -14.03
C GLY A 160 -1.65 -4.62 -13.85
N ILE A 161 -1.19 -4.69 -12.61
CA ILE A 161 -0.03 -5.47 -12.15
C ILE A 161 -0.41 -6.23 -10.89
N ASN A 162 0.02 -7.49 -10.80
CA ASN A 162 -0.18 -8.33 -9.63
C ASN A 162 1.17 -8.75 -9.05
N ASN A 163 1.41 -8.45 -7.78
CA ASN A 163 2.67 -8.72 -7.10
C ASN A 163 2.47 -9.69 -5.92
N LYS A 164 3.50 -10.46 -5.61
CA LYS A 164 3.56 -11.31 -4.42
C LYS A 164 4.99 -11.41 -3.89
#